data_5ffaf20e1c4c6972e5c96eda842c4635
#
_entry.id   5ffaf20e1c4c6972e5c96eda842c4635
#
_cell.length_a   1.000
_cell.length_b   1.000
_cell.length_c   1.000
_cell.angle_alpha   90.00
_cell.angle_beta   90.00
_cell.angle_gamma   90.00
#
_symmetry.space_group_name_H-M   'P 1'
#
loop_
_entity.id
_entity.type
_entity.pdbx_description
1 polymer ?
#
loop_
_entity_poly.entity_id
_entity_poly.type
_entity_poly.pdbx_seq_one_letter_code
_entity_poly.pdbx_strand_id
1 'polypeptide(L)'
;MGTRAVYFFEDSKDLYGVYKHYDGYPQGAADHIEKAKAYAWPLPRWEADEFAAAFVAANKNPKGGEVRLLSNFEHTSIPMMMDDYHYCDFYYIISWDDYDKEMFVTIFESRYDETTETRYWHETASMRHSEMLRAYAEAS
;
A
#
# COMPACT_ATOMS: atom_id res chain seq x y z
N MET A 1 10.15 -16.75 -3.76
CA MET A 1 10.23 -15.78 -2.69
C MET A 1 9.28 -14.63 -2.97
N GLY A 2 8.47 -14.29 -1.99
CA GLY A 2 7.52 -13.21 -2.15
C GLY A 2 8.13 -11.86 -1.86
N THR A 3 7.70 -10.84 -2.57
CA THR A 3 7.98 -9.46 -2.23
C THR A 3 6.88 -8.97 -1.30
N ARG A 4 7.25 -8.63 -0.06
CA ARG A 4 6.31 -8.27 0.99
C ARG A 4 6.07 -6.78 1.03
N ALA A 5 4.84 -6.39 1.28
CA ALA A 5 4.49 -4.97 1.37
C ALA A 5 3.39 -4.71 2.38
N VAL A 6 3.34 -3.47 2.85
CA VAL A 6 2.25 -2.96 3.67
C VAL A 6 1.56 -1.87 2.89
N TYR A 7 0.23 -1.88 2.91
CA TYR A 7 -0.60 -0.90 2.22
C TYR A 7 -1.35 -0.08 3.27
N PHE A 8 -1.14 1.22 3.27
CA PHE A 8 -1.87 2.12 4.16
C PHE A 8 -2.93 2.86 3.36
N PHE A 9 -4.15 2.85 3.87
CA PHE A 9 -5.29 3.56 3.28
C PHE A 9 -5.68 4.66 4.24
N GLU A 10 -5.67 5.91 3.77
CA GLU A 10 -5.96 7.04 4.64
C GLU A 10 -7.01 7.98 4.07
N ASP A 11 -7.75 8.61 4.95
CA ASP A 11 -8.64 9.72 4.63
C ASP A 11 -8.45 10.79 5.71
N SER A 12 -9.32 11.80 5.73
CA SER A 12 -9.19 12.90 6.67
C SER A 12 -9.38 12.49 8.14
N LYS A 13 -9.92 11.31 8.39
CA LYS A 13 -10.26 10.84 9.73
C LYS A 13 -9.48 9.62 10.19
N ASP A 14 -9.23 8.69 9.27
CA ASP A 14 -8.79 7.35 9.62
C ASP A 14 -7.61 6.88 8.79
N LEU A 15 -6.89 5.91 9.35
CA LEU A 15 -5.76 5.25 8.72
C LEU A 15 -5.87 3.75 8.98
N TYR A 16 -5.75 2.94 7.93
CA TYR A 16 -5.79 1.49 8.03
C TYR A 16 -4.61 0.88 7.30
N GLY A 17 -4.00 -0.14 7.89
CA GLY A 17 -2.87 -0.83 7.30
C GLY A 17 -3.17 -2.28 7.00
N VAL A 18 -2.72 -2.76 5.85
CA VAL A 18 -2.90 -4.14 5.41
C VAL A 18 -1.54 -4.66 4.94
N TYR A 19 -1.14 -5.81 5.48
CA TYR A 19 0.06 -6.52 5.07
C TYR A 19 -0.28 -7.52 3.96
N LYS A 20 0.56 -7.57 2.91
CA LYS A 20 0.43 -8.57 1.86
C LYS A 20 1.77 -9.25 1.61
N HIS A 21 1.76 -10.59 1.61
CA HIS A 21 2.97 -11.40 1.58
C HIS A 21 3.62 -11.52 0.20
N TYR A 22 2.83 -11.49 -0.88
CA TYR A 22 3.33 -11.69 -2.24
C TYR A 22 3.05 -10.51 -3.15
N ASP A 23 3.94 -10.35 -4.15
CA ASP A 23 3.77 -9.42 -5.27
C ASP A 23 3.61 -7.96 -4.83
N GLY A 24 4.36 -7.58 -3.78
CA GLY A 24 4.31 -6.23 -3.23
C GLY A 24 5.16 -5.20 -3.97
N TYR A 25 5.84 -5.56 -5.05
CA TYR A 25 6.57 -4.62 -5.88
C TYR A 25 5.58 -3.67 -6.59
N PRO A 26 6.02 -2.48 -7.06
CA PRO A 26 5.09 -1.47 -7.57
C PRO A 26 4.13 -1.93 -8.66
N GLN A 27 4.59 -2.76 -9.58
CA GLN A 27 3.76 -3.32 -10.62
C GLN A 27 2.61 -4.17 -10.07
N GLY A 28 2.94 -5.04 -9.10
CA GLY A 28 1.94 -5.86 -8.43
C GLY A 28 1.00 -5.03 -7.58
N ALA A 29 1.55 -4.02 -6.89
CA ALA A 29 0.75 -3.13 -6.05
C ALA A 29 -0.30 -2.38 -6.86
N ALA A 30 0.08 -1.87 -8.04
CA ALA A 30 -0.87 -1.18 -8.92
C ALA A 30 -2.06 -2.07 -9.27
N ASP A 31 -1.79 -3.35 -9.56
CA ASP A 31 -2.81 -4.35 -9.87
C ASP A 31 -3.69 -4.67 -8.67
N HIS A 32 -3.08 -4.82 -7.49
CA HIS A 32 -3.85 -5.14 -6.27
C HIS A 32 -4.82 -4.03 -5.92
N ILE A 33 -4.41 -2.77 -6.11
CA ILE A 33 -5.28 -1.62 -5.89
C ILE A 33 -6.39 -1.59 -6.94
N GLU A 34 -6.06 -1.89 -8.20
CA GLU A 34 -7.06 -1.93 -9.27
C GLU A 34 -8.14 -2.98 -8.98
N LYS A 35 -7.75 -4.16 -8.55
CA LYS A 35 -8.69 -5.23 -8.19
C LYS A 35 -9.63 -4.83 -7.07
N ALA A 36 -9.13 -4.06 -6.11
CA ALA A 36 -9.93 -3.61 -4.97
C ALA A 36 -11.11 -2.75 -5.42
N LYS A 37 -10.97 -2.01 -6.51
CA LYS A 37 -12.03 -1.12 -7.01
C LYS A 37 -13.31 -1.88 -7.34
N ALA A 38 -13.20 -3.15 -7.73
CA ALA A 38 -14.37 -3.99 -8.04
C ALA A 38 -15.20 -4.33 -6.80
N TYR A 39 -14.62 -4.21 -5.61
CA TYR A 39 -15.27 -4.55 -4.34
C TYR A 39 -15.63 -3.31 -3.52
N ALA A 40 -15.21 -2.13 -3.98
CA ALA A 40 -15.41 -0.88 -3.29
C ALA A 40 -16.59 -0.11 -3.87
N TRP A 41 -17.07 0.87 -3.12
CA TRP A 41 -18.02 1.83 -3.67
C TRP A 41 -17.42 2.53 -4.88
N PRO A 42 -18.22 2.83 -5.91
CA PRO A 42 -17.70 3.54 -7.08
C PRO A 42 -17.09 4.89 -6.69
N LEU A 43 -15.88 5.13 -7.19
CA LEU A 43 -15.26 6.43 -7.04
C LEU A 43 -16.08 7.48 -7.80
N PRO A 44 -16.15 8.72 -7.35
CA PRO A 44 -15.23 9.38 -6.40
C PRO A 44 -15.55 9.22 -4.91
N ARG A 45 -16.44 8.33 -4.53
CA ARG A 45 -16.70 8.09 -3.11
C ARG A 45 -15.52 7.36 -2.49
N TRP A 46 -14.76 8.07 -1.65
CA TRP A 46 -13.58 7.54 -0.99
C TRP A 46 -13.75 7.55 0.52
N GLU A 47 -13.64 6.38 1.13
CA GLU A 47 -13.54 6.22 2.58
C GLU A 47 -12.49 5.14 2.84
N ALA A 48 -11.50 5.46 3.66
CA ALA A 48 -10.34 4.59 3.85
C ALA A 48 -10.70 3.21 4.40
N ASP A 49 -11.61 3.15 5.36
CA ASP A 49 -12.05 1.87 5.95
C ASP A 49 -12.73 0.97 4.92
N GLU A 50 -13.58 1.56 4.09
CA GLU A 50 -14.31 0.83 3.06
C GLU A 50 -13.37 0.30 1.99
N PHE A 51 -12.45 1.13 1.52
CA PHE A 51 -11.50 0.71 0.49
C PHE A 51 -10.50 -0.32 1.03
N ALA A 52 -10.06 -0.19 2.28
CA ALA A 52 -9.19 -1.17 2.92
C ALA A 52 -9.87 -2.55 2.98
N ALA A 53 -11.16 -2.58 3.33
CA ALA A 53 -11.95 -3.82 3.34
C ALA A 53 -12.08 -4.40 1.93
N ALA A 54 -12.29 -3.55 0.93
CA ALA A 54 -12.36 -3.97 -0.47
C ALA A 54 -11.03 -4.55 -0.95
N PHE A 55 -9.92 -3.96 -0.54
CA PHE A 55 -8.59 -4.46 -0.86
C PHE A 55 -8.38 -5.86 -0.30
N VAL A 56 -8.78 -6.07 0.95
CA VAL A 56 -8.69 -7.40 1.58
C VAL A 56 -9.58 -8.40 0.82
N ALA A 57 -10.81 -8.02 0.52
CA ALA A 57 -11.74 -8.90 -0.20
C ALA A 57 -11.20 -9.32 -1.57
N ALA A 58 -10.60 -8.38 -2.29
CA ALA A 58 -10.09 -8.64 -3.64
C ALA A 58 -8.82 -9.48 -3.66
N ASN A 59 -8.01 -9.40 -2.59
CA ASN A 59 -6.66 -9.96 -2.60
C ASN A 59 -6.45 -11.11 -1.62
N LYS A 60 -7.45 -11.41 -0.79
CA LYS A 60 -7.35 -12.47 0.21
C LYS A 60 -7.36 -13.85 -0.45
N ASN A 61 -6.37 -14.66 -0.09
CA ASN A 61 -6.32 -16.06 -0.51
C ASN A 61 -7.38 -16.85 0.27
N PRO A 62 -8.23 -17.67 -0.39
CA PRO A 62 -9.22 -18.48 0.33
C PRO A 62 -8.63 -19.40 1.41
N LYS A 63 -7.36 -19.80 1.25
CA LYS A 63 -6.67 -20.63 2.24
C LYS A 63 -6.09 -19.82 3.39
N GLY A 64 -6.16 -18.50 3.31
CA GLY A 64 -5.68 -17.59 4.34
C GLY A 64 -4.19 -17.31 4.30
N GLY A 65 -3.72 -16.47 5.20
CA GLY A 65 -2.31 -16.23 5.47
C GLY A 65 -1.58 -15.23 4.61
N GLU A 66 -2.06 -14.92 3.43
CA GLU A 66 -1.37 -14.02 2.50
C GLU A 66 -1.63 -12.55 2.80
N VAL A 67 -2.83 -12.21 3.21
CA VAL A 67 -3.25 -10.83 3.50
C VAL A 67 -3.68 -10.76 4.95
N ARG A 68 -3.13 -9.78 5.69
CA ARG A 68 -3.39 -9.61 7.11
C ARG A 68 -3.60 -8.14 7.44
N LEU A 69 -4.40 -7.88 8.46
CA LEU A 69 -4.53 -6.52 9.00
C LEU A 69 -3.33 -6.21 9.87
N LEU A 70 -2.84 -4.97 9.78
CA LEU A 70 -1.89 -4.48 10.78
C LEU A 70 -2.65 -4.22 12.07
N SER A 71 -2.00 -4.56 13.18
CA SER A 71 -2.53 -4.28 14.51
C SER A 71 -1.64 -3.24 15.18
N ASN A 72 -2.15 -2.68 16.26
CA ASN A 72 -1.37 -1.81 17.13
C ASN A 72 -0.98 -0.47 16.51
N PHE A 73 -1.99 0.38 16.30
CA PHE A 73 -1.79 1.75 15.82
C PHE A 73 -1.51 2.71 16.99
N GLU A 74 -0.61 2.32 17.88
CA GLU A 74 -0.23 3.17 19.01
C GLU A 74 0.70 4.31 18.57
N HIS A 75 1.35 4.16 17.46
CA HIS A 75 2.26 5.17 16.92
C HIS A 75 1.50 6.27 16.20
N THR A 76 2.05 7.46 16.25
CA THR A 76 1.43 8.64 15.66
C THR A 76 1.82 8.84 14.19
N SER A 77 2.76 8.06 13.67
CA SER A 77 3.22 8.22 12.29
C SER A 77 3.46 6.87 11.62
N ILE A 78 3.25 6.84 10.31
CA ILE A 78 3.51 5.66 9.49
C ILE A 78 4.98 5.25 9.54
N PRO A 79 5.97 6.16 9.45
CA PRO A 79 7.37 5.76 9.56
C PRO A 79 7.69 5.03 10.86
N MET A 80 7.12 5.46 11.98
CA MET A 80 7.31 4.78 13.27
C MET A 80 6.72 3.37 13.25
N MET A 81 5.53 3.22 12.68
CA MET A 81 4.90 1.91 12.54
C MET A 81 5.75 0.98 11.67
N MET A 82 6.34 1.52 10.61
CA MET A 82 7.12 0.72 9.66
C MET A 82 8.51 0.35 10.18
N ASP A 83 8.97 0.94 11.28
CA ASP A 83 10.25 0.54 11.88
C ASP A 83 10.27 -0.95 12.27
N ASP A 84 9.11 -1.51 12.59
CA ASP A 84 9.00 -2.93 12.94
C ASP A 84 8.80 -3.84 11.74
N TYR A 85 8.74 -3.28 10.53
CA TYR A 85 8.41 -4.02 9.32
C TYR A 85 9.52 -3.98 8.26
N HIS A 86 10.79 -3.86 8.67
CA HIS A 86 11.92 -3.82 7.74
C HIS A 86 12.15 -5.15 7.00
N TYR A 87 11.46 -6.21 7.37
CA TYR A 87 11.44 -7.44 6.58
C TYR A 87 10.57 -7.30 5.32
N CYS A 88 9.77 -6.23 5.23
CA CYS A 88 9.03 -5.91 4.01
C CYS A 88 9.91 -5.12 3.06
N ASP A 89 9.65 -5.27 1.76
CA ASP A 89 10.42 -4.61 0.71
C ASP A 89 9.87 -3.25 0.35
N PHE A 90 8.55 -3.06 0.50
CA PHE A 90 7.85 -1.82 0.15
C PHE A 90 6.77 -1.51 1.15
N TYR A 91 6.40 -0.22 1.22
CA TYR A 91 5.08 0.14 1.72
C TYR A 91 4.49 1.26 0.88
N TYR A 92 3.18 1.31 0.84
CA TYR A 92 2.43 2.24 0.01
C TYR A 92 1.45 3.01 0.87
N ILE A 93 1.29 4.31 0.57
CA ILE A 93 0.25 5.12 1.20
C ILE A 93 -0.73 5.46 0.10
N ILE A 94 -1.97 5.01 0.24
CA ILE A 94 -3.05 5.25 -0.70
C ILE A 94 -4.00 6.26 -0.08
N SER A 95 -4.15 7.41 -0.74
CA SER A 95 -5.01 8.49 -0.29
C SER A 95 -5.88 8.97 -1.44
N TRP A 96 -6.70 9.96 -1.17
CA TRP A 96 -7.59 10.55 -2.17
C TRP A 96 -7.10 11.95 -2.51
N ASP A 97 -6.91 12.20 -3.79
CA ASP A 97 -6.62 13.54 -4.30
C ASP A 97 -7.94 14.20 -4.68
N ASP A 98 -8.39 15.12 -3.85
CA ASP A 98 -9.68 15.77 -4.04
C ASP A 98 -9.67 16.76 -5.21
N TYR A 99 -8.50 17.24 -5.58
CA TYR A 99 -8.34 18.13 -6.74
C TYR A 99 -8.55 17.38 -8.06
N ASP A 100 -7.83 16.27 -8.23
CA ASP A 100 -7.91 15.44 -9.44
C ASP A 100 -8.98 14.36 -9.37
N LYS A 101 -9.67 14.22 -8.24
CA LYS A 101 -10.73 13.23 -8.02
C LYS A 101 -10.23 11.81 -8.32
N GLU A 102 -9.08 11.46 -7.77
CA GLU A 102 -8.44 10.18 -8.05
C GLU A 102 -7.64 9.70 -6.84
N MET A 103 -7.39 8.40 -6.75
CA MET A 103 -6.48 7.85 -5.76
C MET A 103 -5.05 8.28 -6.04
N PHE A 104 -4.33 8.59 -4.98
CA PHE A 104 -2.93 9.00 -5.01
C PHE A 104 -2.11 7.99 -4.23
N VAL A 105 -1.02 7.52 -4.82
CA VAL A 105 -0.19 6.48 -4.23
C VAL A 105 1.23 7.00 -4.03
N THR A 106 1.74 6.88 -2.80
CA THR A 106 3.13 7.18 -2.49
C THR A 106 3.84 5.85 -2.22
N ILE A 107 4.98 5.65 -2.86
CA ILE A 107 5.73 4.39 -2.84
C ILE A 107 6.99 4.57 -2.01
N PHE A 108 7.18 3.68 -1.02
CA PHE A 108 8.39 3.65 -0.20
C PHE A 108 9.06 2.29 -0.36
N GLU A 109 10.37 2.32 -0.54
CA GLU A 109 11.20 1.12 -0.70
C GLU A 109 12.18 0.99 0.46
N SER A 110 12.32 -0.23 0.97
CA SER A 110 13.32 -0.53 1.99
C SER A 110 14.71 -0.56 1.35
N ARG A 111 15.63 0.22 1.87
CA ARG A 111 17.01 0.29 1.41
C ARG A 111 17.97 0.06 2.57
N TYR A 112 19.18 -0.37 2.24
CA TYR A 112 20.22 -0.63 3.23
C TYR A 112 21.33 0.42 3.08
N ASP A 113 21.69 1.04 4.19
CA ASP A 113 22.82 1.99 4.25
C ASP A 113 24.04 1.27 4.81
N GLU A 114 25.04 1.04 3.96
CA GLU A 114 26.27 0.35 4.36
C GLU A 114 27.09 1.14 5.38
N THR A 115 26.99 2.48 5.35
CA THR A 115 27.73 3.35 6.26
C THR A 115 27.25 3.19 7.70
N THR A 116 25.95 3.17 7.91
CA THR A 116 25.34 3.04 9.24
C THR A 116 24.98 1.60 9.58
N GLU A 117 25.09 0.70 8.61
CA GLU A 117 24.69 -0.70 8.73
C GLU A 117 23.24 -0.87 9.17
N THR A 118 22.36 0.03 8.67
CA THR A 118 20.94 0.01 9.01
C THR A 118 20.08 0.07 7.76
N ARG A 119 18.84 -0.41 7.90
CA ARG A 119 17.83 -0.27 6.85
C ARG A 119 17.04 1.02 7.10
N TYR A 120 16.59 1.61 6.01
CA TYR A 120 15.75 2.81 6.07
C TYR A 120 14.72 2.77 4.95
N TRP A 121 13.66 3.57 5.10
CA TRP A 121 12.60 3.68 4.10
C TRP A 121 12.86 4.89 3.22
N HIS A 122 12.91 4.65 1.91
CA HIS A 122 13.15 5.68 0.91
C HIS A 122 11.89 5.92 0.09
N GLU A 123 11.41 7.17 0.05
CA GLU A 123 10.30 7.52 -0.82
C GLU A 123 10.78 7.50 -2.27
N THR A 124 10.26 6.56 -3.04
CA THR A 124 10.71 6.33 -4.41
C THR A 124 9.93 7.17 -5.42
N ALA A 125 8.62 7.30 -5.23
CA ALA A 125 7.75 7.99 -6.17
C ALA A 125 6.41 8.31 -5.51
N SER A 126 5.71 9.27 -6.09
CA SER A 126 4.36 9.66 -5.69
C SER A 126 3.60 9.96 -6.97
N MET A 127 2.44 9.36 -7.15
CA MET A 127 1.68 9.52 -8.38
C MET A 127 0.22 9.13 -8.21
N ARG A 128 -0.62 9.53 -9.17
CA ARG A 128 -1.99 9.05 -9.20
C ARG A 128 -2.00 7.58 -9.57
N HIS A 129 -3.00 6.86 -9.11
CA HIS A 129 -3.12 5.42 -9.37
C HIS A 129 -3.16 5.12 -10.87
N SER A 130 -3.84 5.95 -11.66
CA SER A 130 -3.88 5.77 -13.12
C SER A 130 -2.49 5.90 -13.75
N GLU A 131 -1.66 6.80 -13.25
CA GLU A 131 -0.28 6.94 -13.70
C GLU A 131 0.55 5.72 -13.30
N MET A 132 0.33 5.21 -12.11
CA MET A 132 1.02 4.02 -11.60
C MET A 132 0.72 2.80 -12.48
N LEU A 133 -0.53 2.63 -12.86
CA LEU A 133 -0.92 1.54 -13.77
C LEU A 133 -0.19 1.64 -15.10
N ARG A 134 -0.10 2.84 -15.66
CA ARG A 134 0.62 3.03 -16.94
C ARG A 134 2.13 2.85 -16.78
N ALA A 135 2.70 3.41 -15.71
CA ALA A 135 4.15 3.39 -15.50
C ALA A 135 4.71 1.97 -15.35
N TYR A 136 3.93 1.09 -14.72
CA TYR A 136 4.41 -0.25 -14.40
C TYR A 136 3.79 -1.36 -15.24
N ALA A 137 2.81 -1.05 -16.09
CA ALA A 137 2.13 -2.08 -16.90
C ALA A 137 3.08 -2.81 -17.84
N GLU A 138 4.05 -2.12 -18.40
CA GLU A 138 4.98 -2.69 -19.37
C GLU A 138 6.17 -3.40 -18.72
N ALA A 139 6.27 -3.34 -17.42
CA ALA A 139 7.34 -4.00 -16.68
C ALA A 139 7.08 -5.51 -16.48
N SER A 140 5.88 -5.97 -16.84
CA SER A 140 5.49 -7.37 -16.69
C SER A 140 6.02 -8.27 -17.78
#